data_8b2e7f9d2e47d6003107642d1754e501
#
_entry.id   8b2e7f9d2e47d6003107642d1754e501
#
_cell.length_a   1.000
_cell.length_b   1.000
_cell.length_c   1.000
_cell.angle_alpha   90.00
_cell.angle_beta   90.00
_cell.angle_gamma   90.00
#
_symmetry.space_group_name_H-M   'P 1'
#
loop_
_entity.id
_entity.type
_entity.pdbx_description
1 polymer ?
#
loop_
_entity_poly.entity_id
_entity_poly.type
_entity_poly.pdbx_seq_one_letter_code
_entity_poly.pdbx_strand_id
1 'polypeptide(L)'
;MADITAETASPSGEVAVLVAVQSALADRPGALAVARAMSYFGEHSLGWLAVSAIGAILQPARRRGWLVAGAGAFAAHAAAVVIKRLVRRPRPHHPAVAVNVGTPSSLSFPSAHATSTTAAAILLARVTGLPLPGMLVPPMALSRVLLGVHYPSDVATGVAVGALVAAATEWTAVQVDRRWPASRRSGPAKRPEEKPGSWPKTGGAQR
;
A
#
# COMPACT_ATOMS: atom_id res chain seq x y z
N MET A 1 -21.99 4.91 42.99
CA MET A 1 -20.60 5.29 43.33
C MET A 1 -19.75 4.65 42.26
N ALA A 2 -19.54 5.39 41.14
CA ALA A 2 -18.75 4.86 40.01
C ALA A 2 -17.28 4.83 40.44
N ASP A 3 -16.61 3.74 40.09
CA ASP A 3 -15.24 3.41 40.47
C ASP A 3 -14.23 4.44 39.92
N ILE A 4 -13.84 5.38 40.79
CA ILE A 4 -12.84 6.43 40.52
C ILE A 4 -11.43 5.84 40.40
N THR A 5 -11.25 4.55 40.72
CA THR A 5 -9.93 3.91 40.79
C THR A 5 -9.34 3.52 39.43
N ALA A 6 -10.13 3.47 38.35
CA ALA A 6 -9.65 3.18 37.00
C ALA A 6 -8.92 4.35 36.32
N GLU A 7 -9.07 5.58 36.84
CA GLU A 7 -8.62 6.84 36.21
C GLU A 7 -7.15 7.20 36.54
N THR A 8 -6.50 6.49 37.45
CA THR A 8 -5.15 6.83 37.93
C THR A 8 -4.08 5.75 37.68
N ALA A 9 -4.41 4.71 36.94
CA ALA A 9 -3.41 3.67 36.61
C ALA A 9 -2.31 4.25 35.71
N SER A 10 -1.07 4.13 36.14
CA SER A 10 0.08 4.54 35.34
C SER A 10 0.09 3.81 34.00
N PRO A 11 0.42 4.50 32.88
CA PRO A 11 0.50 3.87 31.57
C PRO A 11 1.44 2.66 31.59
N SER A 12 0.99 1.51 31.12
CA SER A 12 1.79 0.28 31.07
C SER A 12 1.70 -0.39 29.71
N GLY A 13 2.65 -1.28 29.40
CA GLY A 13 2.67 -2.05 28.16
C GLY A 13 2.63 -1.15 26.92
N GLU A 14 1.72 -1.45 25.99
CA GLU A 14 1.60 -0.71 24.72
C GLU A 14 1.14 0.74 24.92
N VAL A 15 0.35 1.01 25.95
CA VAL A 15 -0.07 2.38 26.28
C VAL A 15 1.12 3.24 26.70
N ALA A 16 2.07 2.69 27.46
CA ALA A 16 3.28 3.41 27.82
C ALA A 16 4.11 3.80 26.58
N VAL A 17 4.14 2.95 25.55
CA VAL A 17 4.80 3.27 24.27
C VAL A 17 4.10 4.42 23.54
N LEU A 18 2.76 4.44 23.51
CA LEU A 18 2.02 5.55 22.91
C LEU A 18 2.33 6.86 23.63
N VAL A 19 2.26 6.86 24.96
CA VAL A 19 2.53 8.05 25.77
C VAL A 19 3.97 8.53 25.56
N ALA A 20 4.96 7.62 25.57
CA ALA A 20 6.36 7.99 25.35
C ALA A 20 6.57 8.63 23.96
N VAL A 21 5.97 8.05 22.89
CA VAL A 21 6.06 8.60 21.52
C VAL A 21 5.38 9.97 21.44
N GLN A 22 4.21 10.12 22.04
CA GLN A 22 3.50 11.41 22.05
C GLN A 22 4.26 12.48 22.83
N SER A 23 4.77 12.16 24.02
CA SER A 23 5.57 13.09 24.83
C SER A 23 6.86 13.53 24.11
N ALA A 24 7.47 12.65 23.32
CA ALA A 24 8.69 12.97 22.59
C ALA A 24 8.45 13.81 21.33
N LEU A 25 7.32 13.62 20.65
CA LEU A 25 7.12 14.11 19.28
C LEU A 25 5.91 15.02 19.08
N ALA A 26 4.86 14.97 19.92
CA ALA A 26 3.62 15.70 19.63
C ALA A 26 3.83 17.22 19.61
N ASP A 27 4.71 17.75 20.46
CA ASP A 27 5.04 19.17 20.54
C ASP A 27 6.12 19.63 19.55
N ARG A 28 6.68 18.69 18.76
CA ARG A 28 7.67 19.04 17.74
C ARG A 28 6.98 19.76 16.58
N PRO A 29 7.52 20.91 16.13
CA PRO A 29 6.91 21.66 15.02
C PRO A 29 6.68 20.78 13.79
N GLY A 30 5.43 20.73 13.32
CA GLY A 30 5.06 19.97 12.11
C GLY A 30 4.84 18.47 12.28
N ALA A 31 5.24 17.85 13.41
CA ALA A 31 5.15 16.39 13.57
C ALA A 31 3.71 15.87 13.43
N LEU A 32 2.76 16.47 14.13
CA LEU A 32 1.34 16.10 14.01
C LEU A 32 0.77 16.44 12.64
N ALA A 33 1.19 17.54 12.01
CA ALA A 33 0.74 17.91 10.67
C ALA A 33 1.18 16.87 9.63
N VAL A 34 2.43 16.45 9.66
CA VAL A 34 2.96 15.38 8.79
C VAL A 34 2.24 14.07 9.06
N ALA A 35 2.07 13.68 10.33
CA ALA A 35 1.37 12.44 10.69
C ALA A 35 -0.08 12.44 10.18
N ARG A 36 -0.79 13.56 10.29
CA ARG A 36 -2.16 13.72 9.73
C ARG A 36 -2.16 13.66 8.21
N ALA A 37 -1.23 14.33 7.53
CA ALA A 37 -1.11 14.27 6.08
C ALA A 37 -0.91 12.83 5.59
N MET A 38 -0.03 12.06 6.25
CA MET A 38 0.17 10.64 5.99
C MET A 38 -1.11 9.82 6.26
N SER A 39 -1.88 10.19 7.29
CA SER A 39 -3.18 9.57 7.56
C SER A 39 -4.17 9.77 6.42
N TYR A 40 -4.35 11.00 5.96
CA TYR A 40 -5.25 11.30 4.84
C TYR A 40 -4.79 10.65 3.54
N PHE A 41 -3.48 10.65 3.27
CA PHE A 41 -2.92 9.98 2.10
C PHE A 41 -3.22 8.46 2.09
N GLY A 42 -3.04 7.81 3.24
CA GLY A 42 -3.23 6.35 3.37
C GLY A 42 -4.70 5.93 3.56
N GLU A 43 -5.62 6.87 3.72
CA GLU A 43 -7.03 6.57 3.98
C GLU A 43 -7.64 5.79 2.81
N HIS A 44 -8.29 4.67 3.13
CA HIS A 44 -8.84 3.72 2.15
C HIS A 44 -7.85 3.30 1.04
N SER A 45 -6.54 3.44 1.29
CA SER A 45 -5.49 3.19 0.29
C SER A 45 -5.50 4.14 -0.93
N LEU A 46 -6.30 5.21 -0.90
CA LEU A 46 -6.54 6.09 -2.05
C LEU A 46 -5.27 6.74 -2.59
N GLY A 47 -4.37 7.19 -1.71
CA GLY A 47 -3.08 7.77 -2.13
C GLY A 47 -2.24 6.77 -2.92
N TRP A 48 -2.18 5.50 -2.48
CA TRP A 48 -1.44 4.45 -3.19
C TRP A 48 -2.07 4.09 -4.53
N LEU A 49 -3.40 4.07 -4.61
CA LEU A 49 -4.13 3.87 -5.86
C LEU A 49 -3.87 5.02 -6.84
N ALA A 50 -3.90 6.27 -6.36
CA ALA A 50 -3.59 7.43 -7.18
C ALA A 50 -2.14 7.40 -7.72
N VAL A 51 -1.15 7.12 -6.87
CA VAL A 51 0.26 6.96 -7.27
C VAL A 51 0.41 5.86 -8.32
N SER A 52 -0.25 4.71 -8.11
CA SER A 52 -0.21 3.59 -9.05
C SER A 52 -0.87 3.92 -10.39
N ALA A 53 -2.00 4.61 -10.37
CA ALA A 53 -2.70 5.04 -11.59
C ALA A 53 -1.87 6.06 -12.39
N ILE A 54 -1.33 7.07 -11.72
CA ILE A 54 -0.45 8.09 -12.34
C ILE A 54 0.79 7.42 -12.94
N GLY A 55 1.44 6.54 -12.19
CA GLY A 55 2.61 5.80 -12.68
C GLY A 55 2.29 4.94 -13.90
N ALA A 56 1.12 4.28 -13.91
CA ALA A 56 0.65 3.47 -15.04
C ALA A 56 0.36 4.30 -16.30
N ILE A 57 -0.04 5.57 -16.13
CA ILE A 57 -0.26 6.51 -17.23
C ILE A 57 1.08 7.06 -17.76
N LEU A 58 1.94 7.52 -16.84
CA LEU A 58 3.19 8.19 -17.20
C LEU A 58 4.30 7.22 -17.66
N GLN A 59 4.22 5.93 -17.29
CA GLN A 59 5.22 4.92 -17.64
C GLN A 59 4.57 3.72 -18.34
N PRO A 60 4.12 3.84 -19.59
CA PRO A 60 3.43 2.77 -20.32
C PRO A 60 4.24 1.48 -20.39
N ALA A 61 5.57 1.55 -20.53
CA ALA A 61 6.46 0.39 -20.53
C ALA A 61 6.44 -0.41 -19.22
N ARG A 62 6.13 0.22 -18.09
CA ARG A 62 6.03 -0.41 -16.76
C ARG A 62 4.60 -0.47 -16.23
N ARG A 63 3.61 -0.13 -17.08
CA ARG A 63 2.19 0.00 -16.71
C ARG A 63 1.67 -1.17 -15.88
N ARG A 64 2.01 -2.40 -16.29
CA ARG A 64 1.57 -3.59 -15.59
C ARG A 64 2.07 -3.64 -14.13
N GLY A 65 3.34 -3.31 -13.90
CA GLY A 65 3.91 -3.25 -12.56
C GLY A 65 3.19 -2.24 -11.65
N TRP A 66 2.89 -1.05 -12.18
CA TRP A 66 2.10 -0.04 -11.47
C TRP A 66 0.70 -0.53 -11.12
N LEU A 67 0.00 -1.19 -12.05
CA LEU A 67 -1.33 -1.75 -11.81
C LEU A 67 -1.31 -2.87 -10.78
N VAL A 68 -0.29 -3.74 -10.81
CA VAL A 68 -0.09 -4.78 -9.80
C VAL A 68 0.15 -4.17 -8.41
N ALA A 69 0.93 -3.08 -8.33
CA ALA A 69 1.17 -2.39 -7.06
C ALA A 69 -0.12 -1.78 -6.49
N GLY A 70 -0.92 -1.12 -7.33
CA GLY A 70 -2.23 -0.60 -6.91
C GLY A 70 -3.19 -1.70 -6.45
N ALA A 71 -3.29 -2.79 -7.21
CA ALA A 71 -4.11 -3.94 -6.84
C ALA A 71 -3.67 -4.58 -5.51
N GLY A 72 -2.36 -4.73 -5.29
CA GLY A 72 -1.81 -5.26 -4.05
C GLY A 72 -2.04 -4.34 -2.85
N ALA A 73 -1.91 -3.02 -3.01
CA ALA A 73 -2.22 -2.05 -1.97
C ALA A 73 -3.70 -2.09 -1.57
N PHE A 74 -4.59 -2.19 -2.57
CA PHE A 74 -6.03 -2.33 -2.33
C PHE A 74 -6.37 -3.66 -1.65
N ALA A 75 -5.81 -4.77 -2.12
CA ALA A 75 -6.01 -6.09 -1.52
C ALA A 75 -5.53 -6.13 -0.06
N ALA A 76 -4.40 -5.48 0.24
CA ALA A 76 -3.87 -5.34 1.59
C ALA A 76 -4.82 -4.54 2.50
N HIS A 77 -5.38 -3.44 1.98
CA HIS A 77 -6.39 -2.68 2.71
C HIS A 77 -7.64 -3.52 2.99
N ALA A 78 -8.15 -4.20 1.97
CA ALA A 78 -9.33 -5.08 2.11
C ALA A 78 -9.09 -6.21 3.12
N ALA A 79 -7.91 -6.86 3.08
CA ALA A 79 -7.53 -7.87 4.06
C ALA A 79 -7.53 -7.31 5.49
N ALA A 80 -6.95 -6.11 5.70
CA ALA A 80 -6.97 -5.47 7.01
C ALA A 80 -8.40 -5.16 7.49
N VAL A 81 -9.31 -4.73 6.59
CA VAL A 81 -10.71 -4.48 6.92
C VAL A 81 -11.43 -5.78 7.33
N VAL A 82 -11.19 -6.88 6.62
CA VAL A 82 -11.76 -8.19 6.96
C VAL A 82 -11.27 -8.66 8.33
N ILE A 83 -9.96 -8.67 8.54
CA ILE A 83 -9.36 -9.09 9.83
C ILE A 83 -9.88 -8.20 10.97
N LYS A 84 -10.01 -6.90 10.74
CA LYS A 84 -10.54 -5.94 11.71
C LYS A 84 -11.94 -6.32 12.19
N ARG A 85 -12.80 -6.76 11.29
CA ARG A 85 -14.18 -7.18 11.61
C ARG A 85 -14.24 -8.52 12.34
N LEU A 86 -13.22 -9.37 12.16
CA LEU A 86 -13.10 -10.66 12.86
C LEU A 86 -12.55 -10.48 14.29
N VAL A 87 -11.45 -9.72 14.43
CA VAL A 87 -10.76 -9.56 15.72
C VAL A 87 -11.47 -8.56 16.63
N ARG A 88 -12.03 -7.49 16.09
CA ARG A 88 -12.85 -6.47 16.78
C ARG A 88 -12.15 -5.81 17.98
N ARG A 89 -10.82 -5.65 17.93
CA ARG A 89 -10.07 -4.95 18.97
C ARG A 89 -10.43 -3.46 18.99
N PRO A 90 -10.80 -2.88 20.16
CA PRO A 90 -11.02 -1.44 20.28
C PRO A 90 -9.72 -0.65 20.15
N ARG A 91 -9.83 0.64 19.79
CA ARG A 91 -8.68 1.56 19.74
C ARG A 91 -8.17 1.89 21.12
N PRO A 92 -6.92 2.43 21.22
CA PRO A 92 -6.39 2.93 22.47
C PRO A 92 -7.38 3.91 23.11
N HIS A 93 -7.73 3.61 24.36
CA HIS A 93 -8.60 4.44 25.19
C HIS A 93 -7.97 4.54 26.58
N HIS A 94 -7.21 5.60 26.81
CA HIS A 94 -6.55 5.86 28.09
C HIS A 94 -6.43 7.39 28.25
N PRO A 95 -6.67 7.94 29.47
CA PRO A 95 -6.63 9.40 29.70
C PRO A 95 -5.31 10.08 29.29
N ALA A 96 -4.17 9.35 29.39
CA ALA A 96 -2.85 9.86 29.02
C ALA A 96 -2.57 9.79 27.49
N VAL A 97 -3.46 9.24 26.66
CA VAL A 97 -3.26 9.12 25.21
C VAL A 97 -4.17 10.11 24.48
N ALA A 98 -3.56 11.06 23.79
CA ALA A 98 -4.28 12.00 22.94
C ALA A 98 -4.60 11.37 21.58
N VAL A 99 -5.88 11.41 21.16
CA VAL A 99 -6.32 11.03 19.82
C VAL A 99 -6.27 12.24 18.90
N ASN A 100 -5.31 12.29 17.98
CA ASN A 100 -4.97 13.46 17.18
C ASN A 100 -5.53 13.44 15.74
N VAL A 101 -6.38 12.47 15.39
CA VAL A 101 -7.03 12.37 14.07
C VAL A 101 -8.33 11.59 14.17
N GLY A 102 -9.33 11.97 13.37
CA GLY A 102 -10.56 11.18 13.20
C GLY A 102 -10.29 9.84 12.50
N THR A 103 -11.11 8.84 12.80
CA THR A 103 -10.99 7.52 12.19
C THR A 103 -12.36 6.99 11.74
N PRO A 104 -12.46 6.35 10.55
CA PRO A 104 -13.74 5.87 10.01
C PRO A 104 -14.31 4.65 10.77
N SER A 105 -13.55 4.05 11.69
CA SER A 105 -13.93 2.85 12.44
C SER A 105 -13.39 2.93 13.86
N SER A 106 -14.14 2.41 14.83
CA SER A 106 -13.72 2.27 16.24
C SER A 106 -12.74 1.11 16.48
N LEU A 107 -12.51 0.27 15.47
CA LEU A 107 -11.65 -0.91 15.58
C LEU A 107 -10.20 -0.58 15.24
N SER A 108 -9.24 -1.17 15.98
CA SER A 108 -7.82 -0.88 15.84
C SER A 108 -7.05 -1.94 15.03
N PHE A 109 -7.26 -3.21 15.28
CA PHE A 109 -6.42 -4.29 14.79
C PHE A 109 -6.91 -4.93 13.48
N PRO A 110 -6.01 -5.13 12.51
CA PRO A 110 -4.69 -4.54 12.37
C PRO A 110 -4.76 -3.11 11.82
N SER A 111 -3.62 -2.41 11.76
CA SER A 111 -3.54 -1.08 11.14
C SER A 111 -3.63 -1.15 9.62
N ALA A 112 -4.78 -0.76 9.05
CA ALA A 112 -4.98 -0.78 7.59
C ALA A 112 -3.99 0.17 6.85
N HIS A 113 -3.59 1.28 7.48
CA HIS A 113 -2.58 2.18 6.94
C HIS A 113 -1.20 1.50 6.84
N ALA A 114 -0.76 0.84 7.91
CA ALA A 114 0.50 0.10 7.90
C ALA A 114 0.44 -1.05 6.87
N THR A 115 -0.69 -1.76 6.80
CA THR A 115 -0.89 -2.89 5.88
C THR A 115 -0.80 -2.46 4.41
N SER A 116 -1.57 -1.45 4.01
CA SER A 116 -1.59 -0.99 2.61
C SER A 116 -0.30 -0.28 2.22
N THR A 117 0.29 0.52 3.12
CA THR A 117 1.58 1.17 2.87
C THR A 117 2.70 0.15 2.68
N THR A 118 2.75 -0.90 3.51
CA THR A 118 3.77 -1.95 3.36
C THR A 118 3.64 -2.68 2.04
N ALA A 119 2.43 -3.09 1.66
CA ALA A 119 2.20 -3.74 0.39
C ALA A 119 2.55 -2.83 -0.81
N ALA A 120 2.08 -1.58 -0.77
CA ALA A 120 2.41 -0.59 -1.80
C ALA A 120 3.93 -0.37 -1.91
N ALA A 121 4.62 -0.16 -0.79
CA ALA A 121 6.04 0.11 -0.77
C ALA A 121 6.87 -1.05 -1.34
N ILE A 122 6.53 -2.32 -0.99
CA ILE A 122 7.21 -3.50 -1.53
C ILE A 122 6.99 -3.60 -3.04
N LEU A 123 5.74 -3.50 -3.51
CA LEU A 123 5.39 -3.67 -4.91
C LEU A 123 5.91 -2.51 -5.78
N LEU A 124 5.82 -1.26 -5.30
CA LEU A 124 6.37 -0.10 -5.99
C LEU A 124 7.89 -0.11 -6.04
N ALA A 125 8.57 -0.66 -5.02
CA ALA A 125 10.02 -0.83 -5.05
C ALA A 125 10.47 -1.70 -6.24
N ARG A 126 9.69 -2.73 -6.60
CA ARG A 126 9.95 -3.57 -7.80
C ARG A 126 9.83 -2.79 -9.10
N VAL A 127 8.92 -1.84 -9.16
CA VAL A 127 8.69 -1.02 -10.35
C VAL A 127 9.74 0.09 -10.49
N THR A 128 10.07 0.74 -9.37
CA THR A 128 10.91 1.95 -9.34
C THR A 128 12.39 1.66 -9.13
N GLY A 129 12.74 0.54 -8.48
CA GLY A 129 14.10 0.23 -8.02
C GLY A 129 14.51 0.98 -6.74
N LEU A 130 13.62 1.76 -6.13
CA LEU A 130 13.91 2.54 -4.93
C LEU A 130 13.68 1.72 -3.64
N PRO A 131 14.39 2.00 -2.54
CA PRO A 131 14.25 1.28 -1.26
C PRO A 131 12.99 1.73 -0.48
N LEU A 132 11.83 1.79 -1.15
CA LEU A 132 10.59 2.34 -0.63
C LEU A 132 10.11 1.71 0.70
N PRO A 133 10.28 0.40 0.96
CA PRO A 133 9.88 -0.16 2.25
C PRO A 133 10.58 0.53 3.44
N GLY A 134 11.89 0.73 3.35
CA GLY A 134 12.64 1.44 4.39
C GLY A 134 12.28 2.92 4.52
N MET A 135 11.86 3.56 3.43
CA MET A 135 11.52 4.98 3.39
C MET A 135 10.09 5.27 3.88
N LEU A 136 9.14 4.38 3.62
CA LEU A 136 7.71 4.67 3.78
C LEU A 136 7.07 3.95 4.97
N VAL A 137 7.51 2.73 5.27
CA VAL A 137 6.88 1.93 6.34
C VAL A 137 7.17 2.47 7.74
N PRO A 138 8.43 2.81 8.12
CA PRO A 138 8.70 3.34 9.45
C PRO A 138 7.97 4.66 9.74
N PRO A 139 7.99 5.69 8.87
CA PRO A 139 7.27 6.92 9.17
C PRO A 139 5.74 6.72 9.20
N MET A 140 5.17 5.84 8.35
CA MET A 140 3.76 5.50 8.44
C MET A 140 3.46 4.80 9.78
N ALA A 141 4.25 3.83 10.19
CA ALA A 141 4.10 3.13 11.46
C ALA A 141 4.14 4.10 12.64
N LEU A 142 5.12 4.98 12.67
CA LEU A 142 5.28 6.02 13.70
C LEU A 142 4.06 6.95 13.73
N SER A 143 3.56 7.35 12.56
CA SER A 143 2.39 8.23 12.49
C SER A 143 1.16 7.64 13.17
N ARG A 144 0.95 6.31 13.11
CA ARG A 144 -0.21 5.64 13.75
C ARG A 144 -0.15 5.66 15.26
N VAL A 145 1.05 5.49 15.81
CA VAL A 145 1.31 5.55 17.25
C VAL A 145 1.24 7.00 17.75
N LEU A 146 1.89 7.94 17.04
CA LEU A 146 1.87 9.37 17.37
C LEU A 146 0.46 9.96 17.37
N LEU A 147 -0.37 9.56 16.41
CA LEU A 147 -1.77 9.99 16.34
C LEU A 147 -2.68 9.33 17.40
N GLY A 148 -2.18 8.37 18.17
CA GLY A 148 -2.91 7.71 19.26
C GLY A 148 -4.03 6.79 18.80
N VAL A 149 -4.01 6.31 17.56
CA VAL A 149 -5.13 5.56 16.96
C VAL A 149 -4.89 4.06 16.84
N HIS A 150 -3.66 3.59 17.05
CA HIS A 150 -3.25 2.19 16.97
C HIS A 150 -2.23 1.84 18.05
N TYR A 151 -2.33 0.66 18.60
CA TYR A 151 -1.29 0.06 19.41
C TYR A 151 -0.08 -0.35 18.56
N PRO A 152 1.14 -0.42 19.11
CA PRO A 152 2.31 -0.93 18.40
C PRO A 152 2.10 -2.30 17.75
N SER A 153 1.40 -3.23 18.42
CA SER A 153 1.09 -4.55 17.88
C SER A 153 0.12 -4.49 16.69
N ASP A 154 -0.83 -3.54 16.65
CA ASP A 154 -1.71 -3.34 15.50
C ASP A 154 -0.90 -2.95 14.25
N VAL A 155 0.13 -2.12 14.48
CA VAL A 155 1.02 -1.63 13.41
C VAL A 155 1.95 -2.73 12.95
N ALA A 156 2.60 -3.46 13.87
CA ALA A 156 3.52 -4.56 13.55
C ALA A 156 2.79 -5.66 12.77
N THR A 157 1.60 -6.05 13.23
CA THR A 157 0.78 -7.03 12.50
C THR A 157 0.33 -6.48 11.15
N GLY A 158 0.00 -5.19 11.05
CA GLY A 158 -0.31 -4.54 9.78
C GLY A 158 0.85 -4.65 8.78
N VAL A 159 2.08 -4.39 9.23
CA VAL A 159 3.29 -4.56 8.40
C VAL A 159 3.44 -6.02 7.93
N ALA A 160 3.30 -6.99 8.83
CA ALA A 160 3.40 -8.41 8.48
C ALA A 160 2.34 -8.83 7.46
N VAL A 161 1.08 -8.47 7.68
CA VAL A 161 -0.02 -8.75 6.73
C VAL A 161 0.23 -8.07 5.38
N GLY A 162 0.70 -6.81 5.37
CA GLY A 162 1.04 -6.10 4.15
C GLY A 162 2.14 -6.79 3.34
N ALA A 163 3.17 -7.28 4.00
CA ALA A 163 4.25 -8.05 3.36
C ALA A 163 3.74 -9.38 2.77
N LEU A 164 2.89 -10.10 3.50
CA LEU A 164 2.28 -11.35 3.01
C LEU A 164 1.40 -11.10 1.79
N VAL A 165 0.58 -10.06 1.81
CA VAL A 165 -0.27 -9.71 0.66
C VAL A 165 0.57 -9.28 -0.54
N ALA A 166 1.66 -8.52 -0.33
CA ALA A 166 2.58 -8.17 -1.41
C ALA A 166 3.18 -9.41 -2.06
N ALA A 167 3.68 -10.37 -1.26
CA ALA A 167 4.22 -11.64 -1.74
C ALA A 167 3.18 -12.46 -2.52
N ALA A 168 1.96 -12.57 -2.01
CA ALA A 168 0.85 -13.26 -2.69
C ALA A 168 0.48 -12.58 -4.01
N THR A 169 0.48 -11.23 -4.04
CA THR A 169 0.21 -10.44 -5.26
C THR A 169 1.28 -10.67 -6.31
N GLU A 170 2.56 -10.63 -5.94
CA GLU A 170 3.69 -10.93 -6.85
C GLU A 170 3.59 -12.35 -7.40
N TRP A 171 3.37 -13.33 -6.52
CA TRP A 171 3.22 -14.72 -6.94
C TRP A 171 2.08 -14.89 -7.95
N THR A 172 0.91 -14.31 -7.66
CA THR A 172 -0.24 -14.35 -8.55
C THR A 172 0.07 -13.70 -9.90
N ALA A 173 0.74 -12.54 -9.90
CA ALA A 173 1.13 -11.84 -11.12
C ALA A 173 2.07 -12.69 -12.00
N VAL A 174 3.03 -13.39 -11.38
CA VAL A 174 3.93 -14.32 -12.08
C VAL A 174 3.17 -15.52 -12.65
N GLN A 175 2.22 -16.11 -11.91
CA GLN A 175 1.41 -17.24 -12.40
C GLN A 175 0.53 -16.84 -13.59
N VAL A 176 -0.05 -15.65 -13.55
CA VAL A 176 -0.83 -15.10 -14.67
C VAL A 176 0.05 -14.96 -15.92
N ASP A 177 1.29 -14.47 -15.78
CA ASP A 177 2.20 -14.34 -16.93
C ASP A 177 2.62 -15.69 -17.51
N ARG A 178 2.86 -16.67 -16.66
CA ARG A 178 3.19 -18.04 -17.11
C ARG A 178 2.04 -18.68 -17.90
N ARG A 179 0.79 -18.45 -17.47
CA ARG A 179 -0.41 -19.02 -18.11
C ARG A 179 -0.81 -18.28 -19.40
N TRP A 180 -0.61 -16.96 -19.44
CA TRP A 180 -0.94 -16.08 -20.56
C TRP A 180 0.24 -15.19 -20.96
N PRO A 181 1.27 -15.74 -21.65
CA PRO A 181 2.40 -14.96 -22.14
C PRO A 181 1.94 -13.81 -23.05
N ALA A 182 2.64 -12.68 -22.99
CA ALA A 182 2.30 -11.49 -23.79
C ALA A 182 2.26 -11.77 -25.31
N SER A 183 3.07 -12.73 -25.78
CA SER A 183 3.09 -13.19 -27.18
C SER A 183 1.76 -13.78 -27.67
N ARG A 184 0.90 -14.25 -26.79
CA ARG A 184 -0.46 -14.72 -27.15
C ARG A 184 -1.50 -13.60 -27.13
N ARG A 185 -1.18 -12.41 -26.60
CA ARG A 185 -2.10 -11.25 -26.53
C ARG A 185 -1.99 -10.36 -27.75
N SER A 186 -0.85 -10.32 -28.43
CA SER A 186 -0.69 -9.80 -29.78
C SER A 186 -1.08 -10.91 -30.74
N GLY A 187 -2.25 -10.80 -31.35
CA GLY A 187 -2.66 -11.69 -32.46
C GLY A 187 -1.58 -11.74 -33.55
N PRO A 188 -1.64 -12.73 -34.43
CA PRO A 188 -0.61 -12.88 -35.47
C PRO A 188 -0.44 -11.54 -36.20
N ALA A 189 0.82 -11.07 -36.24
CA ALA A 189 1.15 -9.87 -37.01
C ALA A 189 0.52 -10.01 -38.38
N LYS A 190 -0.33 -9.06 -38.78
CA LYS A 190 -0.85 -9.02 -40.14
C LYS A 190 0.35 -9.12 -41.08
N ARG A 191 0.44 -10.21 -41.82
CA ARG A 191 1.42 -10.28 -42.93
C ARG A 191 1.26 -9.03 -43.76
N PRO A 192 2.34 -8.37 -44.16
CA PRO A 192 2.24 -7.32 -45.17
C PRO A 192 1.47 -7.88 -46.33
N GLU A 193 0.39 -7.21 -46.76
CA GLU A 193 -0.30 -7.55 -48.01
C GLU A 193 0.72 -7.43 -49.11
N GLU A 194 1.15 -8.56 -49.68
CA GLU A 194 1.89 -8.59 -50.91
C GLU A 194 1.01 -7.96 -51.97
N LYS A 195 1.38 -6.76 -52.42
CA LYS A 195 0.69 -6.10 -53.49
C LYS A 195 0.74 -7.01 -54.73
N PRO A 196 -0.40 -7.45 -55.28
CA PRO A 196 -0.41 -8.22 -56.51
C PRO A 196 0.08 -7.29 -57.63
N GLY A 197 1.21 -7.61 -58.27
CA GLY A 197 1.57 -6.92 -59.49
C GLY A 197 3.02 -6.49 -59.72
N SER A 198 4.02 -7.01 -58.97
CA SER A 198 5.42 -6.80 -59.36
C SER A 198 6.00 -8.03 -60.05
N TRP A 199 5.55 -8.32 -61.25
CA TRP A 199 6.27 -9.25 -62.14
C TRP A 199 7.52 -8.58 -62.67
N PRO A 200 8.69 -9.26 -62.69
CA PRO A 200 9.88 -8.73 -63.31
C PRO A 200 9.59 -8.60 -64.81
N LYS A 201 9.71 -7.41 -65.36
CA LYS A 201 9.71 -7.22 -66.81
C LYS A 201 10.98 -7.93 -67.35
N THR A 202 10.77 -9.08 -67.96
CA THR A 202 11.81 -9.74 -68.77
C THR A 202 12.21 -8.82 -69.91
N GLY A 203 13.41 -8.27 -69.81
CA GLY A 203 14.02 -7.48 -70.91
C GLY A 203 14.19 -8.33 -72.15
N GLY A 204 13.54 -7.89 -73.23
CA GLY A 204 13.71 -8.44 -74.57
C GLY A 204 15.13 -8.16 -75.05
N ALA A 205 15.83 -9.21 -75.39
CA ALA A 205 17.04 -9.13 -76.20
C ALA A 205 16.68 -8.70 -77.62
N GLN A 206 17.24 -7.58 -78.08
CA GLN A 206 17.31 -7.23 -79.51
C GLN A 206 18.73 -7.34 -79.96
N ARG A 207 18.88 -8.02 -81.06
CA ARG A 207 20.10 -8.20 -81.90
C ARG A 207 20.61 -6.88 -82.43
#